data_fd711039027d79e4f7f628466ddc34d6
#
_entry.id   fd711039027d79e4f7f628466ddc34d6
#
_cell.length_a   1.000
_cell.length_b   1.000
_cell.length_c   1.000
_cell.angle_alpha   90.00
_cell.angle_beta   90.00
_cell.angle_gamma   90.00
#
_symmetry.space_group_name_H-M   'P 1'
#
loop_
_entity.id
_entity.type
_entity.pdbx_description
1 polymer ?
#
loop_
_entity_poly.entity_id
_entity_poly.type
_entity_poly.pdbx_seq_one_letter_code
_entity_poly.pdbx_strand_id
1 'polypeptide(L)'
;MKNALLRREDCNVISVDWSSGAKFPYGQATGNTRLVGAQTAELIRFLISSSSGSPNRLIDRFYIVGFSLGAHVAGYAGSYLRARGMKLARVTGKTELSCEQALHFECRANQAA
;
A
#
# COMPACT_ATOMS: atom_id res chain seq x y z
N MET A 1 -7.32 -12.20 3.78
CA MET A 1 -6.18 -11.76 2.95
C MET A 1 -4.86 -11.82 3.71
N LYS A 2 -4.74 -11.17 4.87
CA LYS A 2 -3.51 -11.19 5.68
C LYS A 2 -2.97 -12.60 5.93
N ASN A 3 -3.81 -13.52 6.41
CA ASN A 3 -3.38 -14.89 6.72
C ASN A 3 -2.96 -15.69 5.48
N ALA A 4 -3.57 -15.42 4.33
CA ALA A 4 -3.19 -16.06 3.07
C ALA A 4 -1.80 -15.62 2.61
N LEU A 5 -1.48 -14.34 2.75
CA LEU A 5 -0.15 -13.80 2.43
C LEU A 5 0.92 -14.39 3.36
N LEU A 6 0.64 -14.44 4.67
CA LEU A 6 1.57 -14.99 5.65
C LEU A 6 1.84 -16.48 5.47
N ARG A 7 0.87 -17.24 4.94
CA ARG A 7 1.05 -18.67 4.63
C ARG A 7 1.86 -18.89 3.36
N ARG A 8 1.79 -17.95 2.43
CA ARG A 8 2.43 -18.06 1.12
C ARG A 8 3.90 -17.67 1.14
N GLU A 9 4.23 -16.65 1.89
CA GLU A 9 5.57 -16.07 1.91
C GLU A 9 5.95 -15.64 3.33
N ASP A 10 7.25 -15.70 3.64
CA ASP A 10 7.79 -15.09 4.84
C ASP A 10 7.87 -13.57 4.63
N CYS A 11 6.86 -12.86 5.10
CA CYS A 11 6.72 -11.43 4.91
C CYS A 11 6.08 -10.76 6.12
N ASN A 12 6.29 -9.46 6.25
CA ASN A 12 5.59 -8.63 7.21
C ASN A 12 4.33 -8.07 6.56
N VAL A 13 3.17 -8.27 7.17
CA VAL A 13 1.90 -7.73 6.69
C VAL A 13 1.43 -6.64 7.64
N ILE A 14 1.25 -5.44 7.10
CA ILE A 14 0.70 -4.30 7.82
C ILE A 14 -0.70 -4.02 7.28
N SER A 15 -1.70 -4.12 8.15
CA SER A 15 -3.07 -3.75 7.81
C SER A 15 -3.30 -2.28 8.15
N VAL A 16 -3.73 -1.51 7.16
CA VAL A 16 -4.15 -0.13 7.37
C VAL A 16 -5.64 -0.12 7.68
N ASP A 17 -5.99 0.20 8.91
CA ASP A 17 -7.38 0.35 9.34
C ASP A 17 -7.77 1.83 9.25
N TRP A 18 -8.65 2.12 8.30
CA TRP A 18 -9.23 3.44 8.12
C TRP A 18 -10.77 3.41 8.18
N SER A 19 -11.30 2.49 8.94
CA SER A 19 -12.75 2.25 9.08
C SER A 19 -13.52 3.52 9.44
N SER A 20 -12.95 4.39 10.26
CA SER A 20 -13.56 5.69 10.60
C SER A 20 -13.67 6.62 9.38
N GLY A 21 -12.66 6.65 8.51
CA GLY A 21 -12.65 7.45 7.29
C GLY A 21 -13.44 6.84 6.13
N ALA A 22 -13.71 5.53 6.20
CA ALA A 22 -14.44 4.78 5.21
C ALA A 22 -15.97 4.78 5.43
N LYS A 23 -16.42 5.42 6.50
CA LYS A 23 -17.84 5.46 6.86
C LYS A 23 -18.66 6.32 5.88
N PHE A 24 -19.96 6.01 5.82
CA PHE A 24 -20.94 6.83 5.11
C PHE A 24 -20.97 8.27 5.67
N PRO A 25 -21.13 9.31 4.84
CA PRO A 25 -21.47 9.26 3.42
C PRO A 25 -20.27 8.91 2.51
N TYR A 26 -20.59 8.20 1.43
CA TYR A 26 -19.60 7.69 0.46
C TYR A 26 -18.69 8.77 -0.13
N GLY A 27 -19.24 9.96 -0.38
CA GLY A 27 -18.46 11.10 -0.90
C GLY A 27 -17.33 11.50 0.03
N GLN A 28 -17.57 11.51 1.35
CA GLN A 28 -16.54 11.79 2.36
C GLN A 28 -15.51 10.66 2.42
N ALA A 29 -15.95 9.41 2.38
CA ALA A 29 -15.06 8.27 2.35
C ALA A 29 -14.15 8.31 1.12
N THR A 30 -14.68 8.65 -0.04
CA THR A 30 -13.91 8.81 -1.29
C THR A 30 -12.89 9.95 -1.16
N GLY A 31 -13.26 11.08 -0.57
CA GLY A 31 -12.33 12.19 -0.31
C GLY A 31 -11.20 11.80 0.65
N ASN A 32 -11.50 10.99 1.66
CA ASN A 32 -10.53 10.53 2.64
C ASN A 32 -9.47 9.57 2.07
N THR A 33 -9.73 8.93 0.93
CA THR A 33 -8.76 8.01 0.32
C THR A 33 -7.43 8.67 0.02
N ARG A 34 -7.46 9.93 -0.39
CA ARG A 34 -6.25 10.71 -0.68
C ARG A 34 -5.42 10.96 0.58
N LEU A 35 -6.06 11.34 1.67
CA LEU A 35 -5.41 11.58 2.96
C LEU A 35 -4.82 10.28 3.52
N VAL A 36 -5.58 9.22 3.52
CA VAL A 36 -5.13 7.91 4.02
C VAL A 36 -3.99 7.37 3.15
N GLY A 37 -4.05 7.59 1.84
CA GLY A 37 -2.96 7.24 0.93
C GLY A 37 -1.67 7.97 1.27
N ALA A 38 -1.74 9.28 1.52
CA ALA A 38 -0.58 10.08 1.94
C ALA A 38 -0.02 9.60 3.29
N GLN A 39 -0.87 9.31 4.26
CA GLN A 39 -0.46 8.79 5.57
C GLN A 39 0.19 7.40 5.46
N THR A 40 -0.34 6.55 4.60
CA THR A 40 0.24 5.23 4.32
C THR A 40 1.63 5.37 3.71
N ALA A 41 1.79 6.29 2.77
CA ALA A 41 3.08 6.59 2.16
C ALA A 41 4.09 7.12 3.19
N GLU A 42 3.67 8.00 4.09
CA GLU A 42 4.53 8.50 5.16
C GLU A 42 4.95 7.40 6.14
N LEU A 43 4.07 6.45 6.43
CA LEU A 43 4.43 5.27 7.22
C LEU A 43 5.54 4.46 6.53
N ILE A 44 5.43 4.23 5.24
CA ILE A 44 6.45 3.53 4.45
C ILE A 44 7.78 4.30 4.49
N ARG A 45 7.75 5.61 4.29
CA ARG A 45 8.94 6.44 4.38
C ARG A 45 9.60 6.38 5.76
N PHE A 46 8.79 6.41 6.81
CA PHE A 46 9.27 6.27 8.19
C PHE A 46 9.95 4.92 8.41
N LEU A 47 9.33 3.82 7.98
CA LEU A 47 9.90 2.48 8.12
C LEU A 47 11.23 2.36 7.36
N ILE A 48 11.32 2.92 6.18
CA ILE A 48 12.56 2.94 5.39
C ILE A 48 13.66 3.75 6.09
N SER A 49 13.32 4.94 6.59
CA SER A 49 14.29 5.79 7.27
C SER A 49 14.78 5.21 8.60
N SER A 50 13.95 4.39 9.25
CA SER A 50 14.28 3.72 10.51
C SER A 50 15.03 2.40 10.33
N SER A 51 15.12 1.92 9.10
CA SER A 51 15.80 0.66 8.77
C SER A 51 17.22 0.91 8.29
N SER A 52 18.12 -0.03 8.58
CA SER A 52 19.46 -0.02 7.99
C SER A 52 19.39 -0.53 6.56
N GLY A 53 20.03 0.17 5.64
CA GLY A 53 20.08 -0.20 4.23
C GLY A 53 19.80 0.98 3.31
N SER A 54 20.05 0.77 2.01
CA SER A 54 19.78 1.77 0.99
C SER A 54 18.27 2.00 0.82
N PRO A 55 17.79 3.25 0.84
CA PRO A 55 16.37 3.54 0.60
C PRO A 55 15.84 2.96 -0.72
N ASN A 56 16.64 2.97 -1.78
CA ASN A 56 16.25 2.42 -3.07
C ASN A 56 16.03 0.91 -3.04
N ARG A 57 16.80 0.18 -2.25
CA ARG A 57 16.61 -1.26 -2.06
C ARG A 57 15.44 -1.56 -1.14
N LEU A 58 15.27 -0.76 -0.11
CA LEU A 58 14.19 -0.95 0.86
C LEU A 58 12.82 -0.71 0.22
N ILE A 59 12.68 0.32 -0.61
CA ILE A 59 11.42 0.62 -1.28
C ILE A 59 10.97 -0.52 -2.22
N ASP A 60 11.89 -1.22 -2.84
CA ASP A 60 11.60 -2.36 -3.70
C ASP A 60 11.01 -3.56 -2.94
N ARG A 61 11.11 -3.56 -1.62
CA ARG A 61 10.56 -4.60 -0.75
C ARG A 61 9.14 -4.29 -0.29
N PHE A 62 8.63 -3.11 -0.57
CA PHE A 62 7.28 -2.69 -0.22
C PHE A 62 6.31 -2.91 -1.36
N TYR A 63 5.16 -3.37 -0.99
CA TYR A 63 4.10 -3.75 -1.89
C TYR A 63 2.74 -3.44 -1.26
N ILE A 64 1.87 -2.65 -1.93
CA ILE A 64 0.56 -2.23 -1.40
C ILE A 64 -0.60 -2.98 -2.06
N VAL A 65 -1.53 -3.57 -1.26
CA VAL A 65 -2.82 -4.16 -1.71
C VAL A 65 -3.96 -3.28 -1.24
N GLY A 66 -4.77 -2.82 -2.15
CA GLY A 66 -6.01 -2.14 -1.83
C GLY A 66 -7.22 -2.88 -2.39
N PHE A 67 -8.32 -2.89 -1.65
CA PHE A 67 -9.59 -3.46 -2.08
C PHE A 67 -10.68 -2.40 -2.05
N SER A 68 -11.49 -2.31 -3.11
CA SER A 68 -12.56 -1.31 -3.25
C SER A 68 -12.03 0.12 -3.10
N LEU A 69 -12.51 0.92 -2.17
CA LEU A 69 -11.93 2.25 -1.87
C LEU A 69 -10.46 2.18 -1.46
N GLY A 70 -10.03 1.08 -0.85
CA GLY A 70 -8.62 0.84 -0.55
C GLY A 70 -7.74 0.76 -1.79
N ALA A 71 -8.29 0.45 -2.95
CA ALA A 71 -7.55 0.52 -4.22
C ALA A 71 -7.15 1.96 -4.56
N HIS A 72 -8.03 2.92 -4.29
CA HIS A 72 -7.71 4.35 -4.45
C HIS A 72 -6.67 4.80 -3.43
N VAL A 73 -6.79 4.36 -2.18
CA VAL A 73 -5.77 4.59 -1.13
C VAL A 73 -4.40 4.10 -1.61
N ALA A 74 -4.33 2.89 -2.13
CA ALA A 74 -3.10 2.31 -2.65
C ALA A 74 -2.52 3.11 -3.81
N GLY A 75 -3.37 3.55 -4.74
CA GLY A 75 -2.97 4.39 -5.87
C GLY A 75 -2.42 5.74 -5.41
N TYR A 76 -3.08 6.41 -4.48
CA TYR A 76 -2.62 7.68 -3.92
C TYR A 76 -1.30 7.53 -3.15
N ALA A 77 -1.15 6.46 -2.38
CA ALA A 77 0.10 6.17 -1.68
C ALA A 77 1.27 6.00 -2.67
N GLY A 78 1.05 5.24 -3.73
CA GLY A 78 2.05 5.05 -4.79
C GLY A 78 2.42 6.36 -5.49
N SER A 79 1.42 7.18 -5.83
CA SER A 79 1.64 8.50 -6.45
C SER A 79 2.38 9.46 -5.53
N TYR A 80 2.04 9.47 -4.26
CA TYR A 80 2.70 10.29 -3.25
C TYR A 80 4.17 9.94 -3.11
N LEU A 81 4.51 8.66 -3.03
CA LEU A 81 5.88 8.19 -2.96
C LEU A 81 6.65 8.49 -4.24
N ARG A 82 6.04 8.29 -5.39
CA ARG A 82 6.66 8.57 -6.69
C ARG A 82 7.03 10.05 -6.84
N ALA A 83 6.16 10.95 -6.38
CA ALA A 83 6.44 12.39 -6.39
C ALA A 83 7.66 12.77 -5.53
N ARG A 84 8.05 11.89 -4.60
CA ARG A 84 9.24 12.05 -3.73
C ARG A 84 10.43 11.21 -4.16
N GLY A 85 10.41 10.71 -5.40
CA GLY A 85 11.50 9.92 -5.96
C GLY A 85 11.55 8.48 -5.46
N MET A 86 10.48 7.99 -4.81
CA MET A 86 10.39 6.64 -4.28
C MET A 86 9.35 5.84 -5.08
N LYS A 87 9.80 4.88 -5.85
CA LYS A 87 8.94 4.04 -6.67
C LYS A 87 8.73 2.69 -6.02
N LEU A 88 7.49 2.39 -5.62
CA LEU A 88 7.13 1.07 -5.14
C LEU A 88 7.32 0.02 -6.24
N ALA A 89 7.79 -1.15 -5.86
CA ALA A 89 7.95 -2.26 -6.79
C ALA A 89 6.60 -2.68 -7.39
N ARG A 90 5.55 -2.62 -6.58
CA ARG A 90 4.23 -3.05 -7.01
C ARG A 90 3.12 -2.43 -6.16
N VAL A 91 2.05 -2.00 -6.82
CA VAL A 91 0.81 -1.52 -6.19
C VAL A 91 -0.35 -2.25 -6.84
N THR A 92 -1.25 -2.79 -6.04
CA THR A 92 -2.44 -3.49 -6.54
C THR A 92 -3.71 -3.01 -5.85
N GLY A 93 -4.74 -2.66 -6.61
CA GLY A 93 -6.09 -2.40 -6.09
C GLY A 93 -7.12 -3.21 -6.88
N LYS A 94 -8.01 -3.85 -6.20
CA LYS A 94 -9.15 -4.53 -6.80
C LYS A 94 -10.41 -3.72 -6.52
N THR A 95 -11.04 -3.21 -7.56
CA THR A 95 -12.35 -2.59 -7.48
C THR A 95 -13.43 -3.59 -7.89
N GLU A 96 -14.61 -3.48 -7.32
CA GLU A 96 -15.72 -4.38 -7.65
C GLU A 96 -16.20 -4.25 -9.09
N LEU A 97 -15.81 -3.20 -9.79
CA LEU A 97 -16.38 -2.80 -11.08
C LEU A 97 -15.57 -3.24 -12.31
N SER A 98 -14.38 -3.81 -12.18
CA SER A 98 -13.68 -4.36 -13.33
C SER A 98 -12.63 -5.40 -12.94
N CYS A 99 -12.72 -6.55 -13.58
CA CYS A 99 -11.69 -7.60 -13.48
C CYS A 99 -10.33 -7.19 -14.07
N GLU A 100 -10.26 -6.05 -14.75
CA GLU A 100 -9.05 -5.61 -15.46
C GLU A 100 -8.16 -4.65 -14.71
N GLN A 101 -8.65 -4.08 -13.60
CA GLN A 101 -7.87 -3.16 -12.78
C GLN A 101 -7.53 -3.76 -11.41
N ALA A 102 -6.99 -4.95 -11.44
CA ALA A 102 -6.48 -5.56 -10.23
C ALA A 102 -5.06 -5.06 -9.97
N LEU A 103 -4.88 -4.37 -8.90
CA LEU A 103 -3.60 -3.96 -8.34
C LEU A 103 -3.30 -4.84 -7.11
N HIS A 104 -2.29 -5.66 -7.06
CA HIS A 104 -1.91 -6.53 -5.93
C HIS A 104 -0.76 -5.95 -5.12
N PHE A 105 -0.75 -6.26 -3.84
CA PHE A 105 0.24 -5.85 -2.88
C PHE A 105 0.96 -7.05 -2.25
N GLU A 106 2.23 -7.24 -2.50
CA GLU A 106 3.08 -8.21 -1.83
C GLU A 106 4.25 -7.49 -1.13
N CYS A 107 4.47 -7.82 0.12
CA CYS A 107 5.71 -7.53 0.80
C CYS A 107 6.63 -8.73 0.62
N ARG A 108 7.62 -8.65 -0.24
CA ARG A 108 8.67 -9.65 -0.30
C ARG A 108 9.64 -9.44 0.85
N ALA A 109 9.52 -10.28 1.89
CA ALA A 109 10.60 -10.48 2.82
C ALA A 109 11.67 -11.34 2.14
N ASN A 110 12.88 -10.84 2.12
CA ASN A 110 14.06 -11.58 1.65
C ASN A 110 14.04 -12.05 0.19
N GLN A 111 14.24 -11.14 -0.72
CA GLN A 111 15.19 -11.46 -1.76
C GLN A 111 16.55 -10.94 -1.29
N ALA A 112 17.32 -11.82 -0.67
CA ALA A 112 18.75 -11.64 -0.63
C ALA A 112 19.20 -11.42 -2.07
N ALA A 113 19.66 -10.24 -2.33
CA ALA A 113 20.26 -9.91 -3.61
C ALA A 113 21.49 -10.75 -3.80
#